data_419ef7e0c82e1bafcf309685f7e2aeeb
#
_entry.id   419ef7e0c82e1bafcf309685f7e2aeeb
#
_cell.length_a   1.000
_cell.length_b   1.000
_cell.length_c   1.000
_cell.angle_alpha   90.00
_cell.angle_beta   90.00
_cell.angle_gamma   90.00
#
_symmetry.space_group_name_H-M   'P 1'
#
loop_
_entity.id
_entity.type
_entity.pdbx_description
1 polymer ?
#
loop_
_entity_poly.entity_id
_entity_poly.type
_entity_poly.pdbx_seq_one_letter_code
_entity_poly.pdbx_strand_id
1 'polypeptide(L)'
;HTINQIMHSLTSCEGREVFTSKVIIKNTILHMNKSNENRQEELLHVGTCTKRSLERLIRRAALNTGTPGLHSGFYRLDEAVCGFQEGELITIAGRSNMGRLSLEMSIMRNMAVENKIPVLFYSLRYVKEASVDRLIALQAGLPLRNLLNGDINDRQWSILNDKMDKLVQAPIIIEDSLHFEEGPICDMCKNAVEKHHLKAIFLDGIELVYHHHHFETSMVGRVKQLARELNVPIFITAYMNGVVGESNYEKMHPTIKELNDRESIDGYSDVLMIVNRPSVYKIYEDGYGRDLHNKAQIFITKNVRGPVGDFLLDFREDCGAFANEGMIDFSEMDNYEIPIEDNLSSLPL
;
A
#
# COMPACT_ATOMS: atom_id res chain seq x y z
N HIS A 1 -23.48 -8.08 -33.06
CA HIS A 1 -22.78 -8.47 -34.29
C HIS A 1 -21.25 -8.52 -34.10
N THR A 2 -20.68 -7.55 -33.43
CA THR A 2 -19.20 -7.40 -33.25
C THR A 2 -18.60 -8.47 -32.30
N ILE A 3 -19.33 -8.89 -31.26
CA ILE A 3 -18.86 -9.93 -30.31
C ILE A 3 -18.82 -11.30 -30.98
N ASN A 4 -19.81 -11.63 -31.81
CA ASN A 4 -19.82 -12.88 -32.54
C ASN A 4 -18.70 -12.94 -33.61
N GLN A 5 -18.33 -11.82 -34.21
CA GLN A 5 -17.18 -11.74 -35.11
C GLN A 5 -15.86 -11.94 -34.39
N ILE A 6 -15.70 -11.39 -33.19
CA ILE A 6 -14.50 -11.57 -32.36
C ILE A 6 -14.41 -13.01 -31.85
N MET A 7 -15.53 -13.61 -31.41
CA MET A 7 -15.57 -15.00 -30.97
C MET A 7 -15.30 -15.97 -32.15
N HIS A 8 -15.81 -15.67 -33.33
CA HIS A 8 -15.56 -16.50 -34.50
C HIS A 8 -14.10 -16.43 -34.99
N SER A 9 -13.45 -15.27 -34.83
CA SER A 9 -12.02 -15.14 -35.17
C SER A 9 -11.10 -15.79 -34.13
N LEU A 10 -11.53 -15.90 -32.85
CA LEU A 10 -10.77 -16.61 -31.82
C LEU A 10 -10.88 -18.14 -31.90
N THR A 11 -11.97 -18.68 -32.46
CA THR A 11 -12.17 -20.13 -32.62
C THR A 11 -11.62 -20.71 -33.90
N SER A 12 -11.21 -19.88 -34.86
CA SER A 12 -10.66 -20.34 -36.16
C SER A 12 -9.14 -20.35 -36.24
N CYS A 13 -8.42 -20.08 -35.16
CA CYS A 13 -6.95 -20.01 -35.14
C CYS A 13 -6.31 -21.24 -34.50
N GLU A 14 -6.42 -22.39 -35.12
CA GLU A 14 -5.40 -23.44 -34.97
C GLU A 14 -4.28 -23.18 -36.00
N GLY A 15 -3.16 -22.62 -35.48
CA GLY A 15 -1.89 -22.85 -36.17
C GLY A 15 -1.17 -21.70 -36.85
N ARG A 16 -1.65 -20.46 -36.87
CA ARG A 16 -0.89 -19.25 -37.29
C ARG A 16 -1.53 -17.99 -36.71
N GLU A 17 -0.71 -17.15 -36.05
CA GLU A 17 -1.04 -15.72 -35.80
C GLU A 17 -1.24 -15.25 -34.39
N VAL A 18 -0.18 -15.31 -33.62
CA VAL A 18 0.03 -14.38 -32.50
C VAL A 18 0.13 -12.92 -33.01
N PHE A 19 0.36 -12.71 -34.30
CA PHE A 19 0.54 -11.37 -34.88
C PHE A 19 -0.80 -10.71 -35.25
N THR A 20 -1.81 -11.44 -35.69
CA THR A 20 -3.10 -10.90 -36.12
C THR A 20 -3.97 -10.53 -34.92
N SER A 21 -3.92 -11.32 -33.84
CA SER A 21 -4.60 -10.99 -32.59
C SER A 21 -4.07 -9.69 -31.97
N LYS A 22 -2.77 -9.42 -32.01
CA LYS A 22 -2.17 -8.17 -31.54
C LYS A 22 -2.60 -6.96 -32.36
N VAL A 23 -2.78 -7.10 -33.65
CA VAL A 23 -3.22 -5.98 -34.55
C VAL A 23 -4.70 -5.70 -34.36
N ILE A 24 -5.54 -6.72 -34.22
CA ILE A 24 -6.99 -6.55 -33.96
C ILE A 24 -7.20 -5.88 -32.61
N ILE A 25 -6.50 -6.32 -31.57
CA ILE A 25 -6.54 -5.74 -30.22
C ILE A 25 -6.07 -4.29 -30.25
N LYS A 26 -4.98 -3.97 -30.97
CA LYS A 26 -4.45 -2.61 -31.09
C LYS A 26 -5.42 -1.65 -31.76
N ASN A 27 -6.09 -2.08 -32.82
CA ASN A 27 -7.09 -1.28 -33.54
C ASN A 27 -8.38 -1.09 -32.71
N THR A 28 -8.81 -2.10 -31.96
CA THR A 28 -9.94 -2.00 -31.05
C THR A 28 -9.66 -1.01 -29.91
N ILE A 29 -8.44 -1.03 -29.37
CA ILE A 29 -8.02 -0.08 -28.30
C ILE A 29 -7.95 1.37 -28.82
N LEU A 30 -7.54 1.60 -30.05
CA LEU A 30 -7.46 2.93 -30.66
C LEU A 30 -8.84 3.59 -30.89
N HIS A 31 -9.86 2.80 -31.19
CA HIS A 31 -11.23 3.30 -31.35
C HIS A 31 -11.95 3.57 -30.03
N MET A 32 -11.45 3.05 -28.90
CA MET A 32 -12.08 3.13 -27.57
C MET A 32 -11.65 4.33 -26.73
N ASN A 33 -10.57 5.01 -27.10
CA ASN A 33 -10.05 6.16 -26.32
C ASN A 33 -10.81 7.47 -26.52
N LYS A 34 -11.88 7.50 -27.32
CA LYS A 34 -12.66 8.72 -27.63
C LYS A 34 -13.93 8.93 -26.80
N SER A 35 -14.25 8.09 -25.81
CA SER A 35 -15.55 8.16 -25.12
C SER A 35 -15.45 8.16 -23.59
N ASN A 36 -14.46 8.81 -23.01
CA ASN A 36 -14.32 8.94 -21.54
C ASN A 36 -14.58 10.36 -21.03
N GLU A 37 -15.58 11.05 -21.56
CA GLU A 37 -16.05 12.33 -20.99
C GLU A 37 -17.43 12.13 -20.37
N ASN A 38 -17.56 12.52 -19.08
CA ASN A 38 -18.74 12.54 -18.22
C ASN A 38 -19.19 11.20 -17.60
N ARG A 39 -18.63 10.87 -16.41
CA ARG A 39 -19.27 9.95 -15.47
C ARG A 39 -20.36 10.69 -14.69
N GLN A 40 -21.54 10.87 -15.28
CA GLN A 40 -22.76 10.98 -14.50
C GLN A 40 -23.14 9.58 -14.01
N GLU A 41 -23.69 9.46 -12.77
CA GLU A 41 -24.25 8.22 -12.24
C GLU A 41 -25.48 7.80 -13.07
N GLU A 42 -25.25 7.24 -14.23
CA GLU A 42 -26.30 6.67 -15.06
C GLU A 42 -26.53 5.20 -14.65
N LEU A 43 -27.79 4.88 -14.41
CA LEU A 43 -28.22 3.48 -14.30
C LEU A 43 -27.93 2.79 -15.63
N LEU A 44 -26.96 1.88 -15.62
CA LEU A 44 -26.54 1.18 -16.82
C LEU A 44 -27.21 -0.19 -16.93
N HIS A 45 -27.73 -0.49 -18.10
CA HIS A 45 -28.22 -1.83 -18.41
C HIS A 45 -27.08 -2.86 -18.32
N VAL A 46 -27.37 -4.05 -17.77
CA VAL A 46 -26.39 -5.13 -17.56
C VAL A 46 -25.59 -5.44 -18.83
N GLY A 47 -26.18 -5.37 -20.00
CA GLY A 47 -25.48 -5.60 -21.28
C GLY A 47 -24.35 -4.61 -21.55
N THR A 48 -24.52 -3.33 -21.14
CA THR A 48 -23.45 -2.32 -21.22
C THR A 48 -22.33 -2.62 -20.23
N CYS A 49 -22.68 -3.01 -18.99
CA CYS A 49 -21.71 -3.41 -17.98
C CYS A 49 -20.92 -4.66 -18.40
N THR A 50 -21.61 -5.67 -18.96
CA THR A 50 -20.98 -6.89 -19.48
C THR A 50 -19.97 -6.56 -20.58
N LYS A 51 -20.34 -5.70 -21.53
CA LYS A 51 -19.45 -5.27 -22.61
C LYS A 51 -18.18 -4.61 -22.03
N ARG A 52 -18.32 -3.66 -21.12
CA ARG A 52 -17.19 -2.99 -20.44
C ARG A 52 -16.31 -3.98 -19.66
N SER A 53 -16.92 -5.00 -19.03
CA SER A 53 -16.18 -6.04 -18.29
C SER A 53 -15.38 -6.94 -19.22
N LEU A 54 -15.94 -7.35 -20.35
CA LEU A 54 -15.23 -8.13 -21.39
C LEU A 54 -14.09 -7.32 -21.99
N GLU A 55 -14.29 -6.03 -22.25
CA GLU A 55 -13.22 -5.15 -22.73
C GLU A 55 -12.05 -5.07 -21.74
N ARG A 56 -12.35 -4.96 -20.43
CA ARG A 56 -11.31 -5.00 -19.38
C ARG A 56 -10.58 -6.34 -19.36
N LEU A 57 -11.32 -7.44 -19.47
CA LEU A 57 -10.73 -8.79 -19.51
C LEU A 57 -9.79 -8.96 -20.71
N ILE A 58 -10.20 -8.52 -21.89
CA ILE A 58 -9.38 -8.56 -23.11
C ILE A 58 -8.10 -7.75 -22.93
N ARG A 59 -8.19 -6.55 -22.38
CA ARG A 59 -7.01 -5.71 -22.10
C ARG A 59 -6.03 -6.41 -21.13
N ARG A 60 -6.55 -7.01 -20.06
CA ARG A 60 -5.75 -7.76 -19.08
C ARG A 60 -5.06 -8.96 -19.71
N ALA A 61 -5.78 -9.74 -20.51
CA ALA A 61 -5.22 -10.88 -21.22
C ALA A 61 -4.13 -10.48 -22.22
N ALA A 62 -4.27 -9.31 -22.86
CA ALA A 62 -3.28 -8.80 -23.83
C ALA A 62 -1.99 -8.29 -23.18
N LEU A 63 -2.04 -7.85 -21.92
CA LEU A 63 -0.86 -7.30 -21.23
C LEU A 63 0.13 -8.36 -20.77
N ASN A 64 -0.29 -9.63 -20.69
CA ASN A 64 0.56 -10.77 -20.27
C ASN A 64 1.34 -10.53 -18.95
N THR A 65 0.86 -9.63 -18.09
CA THR A 65 1.54 -9.17 -16.88
C THR A 65 1.18 -9.97 -15.63
N GLY A 66 0.69 -11.20 -15.79
CA GLY A 66 0.38 -12.14 -14.70
C GLY A 66 -0.79 -11.70 -13.81
N THR A 67 -0.67 -10.60 -13.08
CA THR A 67 -1.72 -10.06 -12.21
C THR A 67 -2.12 -8.65 -12.63
N PRO A 68 -3.43 -8.39 -12.79
CA PRO A 68 -3.94 -7.05 -13.10
C PRO A 68 -3.94 -6.18 -11.83
N GLY A 69 -3.59 -4.90 -11.95
CA GLY A 69 -3.61 -3.95 -10.85
C GLY A 69 -2.21 -3.44 -10.49
N LEU A 70 -2.14 -2.60 -9.47
CA LEU A 70 -0.88 -2.06 -8.97
C LEU A 70 -0.24 -3.05 -8.02
N HIS A 71 1.04 -3.34 -8.25
CA HIS A 71 1.80 -4.28 -7.43
C HIS A 71 2.41 -3.58 -6.22
N SER A 72 2.33 -4.22 -5.06
CA SER A 72 2.98 -3.77 -3.83
C SER A 72 4.51 -3.95 -3.86
N GLY A 73 5.00 -4.85 -4.72
CA GLY A 73 6.38 -5.35 -4.72
C GLY A 73 6.63 -6.46 -3.71
N PHE A 74 5.61 -6.87 -2.96
CA PHE A 74 5.64 -8.06 -2.09
C PHE A 74 4.90 -9.20 -2.78
N TYR A 75 5.65 -10.18 -3.29
CA TYR A 75 5.10 -11.21 -4.18
C TYR A 75 3.93 -11.98 -3.57
N ARG A 76 3.99 -12.33 -2.26
CA ARG A 76 2.89 -13.04 -1.59
C ARG A 76 1.64 -12.17 -1.42
N LEU A 77 1.82 -10.87 -1.18
CA LEU A 77 0.71 -9.93 -1.14
C LEU A 77 0.09 -9.76 -2.53
N ASP A 78 0.91 -9.53 -3.54
CA ASP A 78 0.46 -9.33 -4.91
C ASP A 78 -0.27 -10.56 -5.46
N GLU A 79 0.20 -11.77 -5.14
CA GLU A 79 -0.48 -13.02 -5.47
C GLU A 79 -1.86 -13.11 -4.79
N ALA A 80 -1.94 -12.83 -3.48
CA ALA A 80 -3.18 -12.94 -2.72
C ALA A 80 -4.24 -11.92 -3.15
N VAL A 81 -3.84 -10.66 -3.41
CA VAL A 81 -4.78 -9.58 -3.78
C VAL A 81 -4.92 -9.40 -5.30
N CYS A 82 -4.15 -10.13 -6.11
CA CYS A 82 -4.09 -9.96 -7.57
C CYS A 82 -3.79 -8.53 -8.00
N GLY A 83 -2.91 -7.82 -7.26
CA GLY A 83 -2.64 -6.40 -7.38
C GLY A 83 -3.82 -5.52 -6.95
N PHE A 84 -3.54 -4.28 -6.55
CA PHE A 84 -4.57 -3.32 -6.11
C PHE A 84 -5.29 -2.70 -7.30
N GLN A 85 -6.62 -2.63 -7.21
CA GLN A 85 -7.44 -2.19 -8.34
C GLN A 85 -7.92 -0.74 -8.15
N GLU A 86 -8.26 -0.13 -9.27
CA GLU A 86 -8.88 1.18 -9.31
C GLU A 86 -10.17 1.23 -8.45
N GLY A 87 -10.31 2.28 -7.64
CA GLY A 87 -11.49 2.51 -6.80
C GLY A 87 -11.53 1.68 -5.51
N GLU A 88 -10.46 0.97 -5.17
CA GLU A 88 -10.37 0.21 -3.92
C GLU A 88 -9.90 1.07 -2.75
N LEU A 89 -10.39 0.72 -1.57
CA LEU A 89 -9.88 1.18 -0.29
C LEU A 89 -9.08 0.05 0.36
N ILE A 90 -7.81 0.32 0.60
CA ILE A 90 -6.87 -0.61 1.23
C ILE A 90 -6.53 -0.09 2.62
N THR A 91 -6.77 -0.88 3.64
CA THR A 91 -6.47 -0.52 5.02
C THR A 91 -5.30 -1.34 5.55
N ILE A 92 -4.30 -0.64 6.10
CA ILE A 92 -3.16 -1.21 6.83
C ILE A 92 -3.38 -0.95 8.32
N ALA A 93 -3.87 -1.95 9.02
CA ALA A 93 -4.16 -1.86 10.44
C ALA A 93 -3.03 -2.44 11.29
N GLY A 94 -3.00 -2.09 12.57
CA GLY A 94 -2.07 -2.68 13.53
C GLY A 94 -2.03 -1.90 14.84
N ARG A 95 -1.52 -2.54 15.87
CA ARG A 95 -1.28 -1.92 17.17
C ARG A 95 -0.12 -0.91 17.07
N SER A 96 0.12 -0.14 18.12
CA SER A 96 1.28 0.77 18.19
C SER A 96 2.59 0.03 17.92
N ASN A 97 3.51 0.69 17.24
CA ASN A 97 4.87 0.22 16.95
C ASN A 97 4.97 -1.06 16.09
N MET A 98 3.88 -1.49 15.46
CA MET A 98 3.88 -2.67 14.57
C MET A 98 4.43 -2.39 13.17
N GLY A 99 4.69 -1.13 12.80
CA GLY A 99 5.26 -0.79 11.51
C GLY A 99 4.25 -0.51 10.40
N ARG A 100 3.01 -0.08 10.73
CA ARG A 100 1.97 0.27 9.74
C ARG A 100 2.45 1.28 8.71
N LEU A 101 2.94 2.44 9.16
CA LEU A 101 3.50 3.47 8.30
C LEU A 101 4.69 2.95 7.50
N SER A 102 5.55 2.15 8.11
CA SER A 102 6.70 1.55 7.43
C SER A 102 6.29 0.60 6.30
N LEU A 103 5.23 -0.19 6.49
CA LEU A 103 4.67 -1.04 5.43
C LEU A 103 4.05 -0.18 4.32
N GLU A 104 3.27 0.82 4.68
CA GLU A 104 2.67 1.77 3.74
C GLU A 104 3.73 2.45 2.88
N MET A 105 4.77 3.00 3.51
CA MET A 105 5.90 3.64 2.81
C MET A 105 6.71 2.65 1.97
N SER A 106 6.86 1.40 2.41
CA SER A 106 7.54 0.36 1.62
C SER A 106 6.76 0.00 0.36
N ILE A 107 5.43 -0.15 0.45
CA ILE A 107 4.54 -0.35 -0.72
C ILE A 107 4.65 0.85 -1.66
N MET A 108 4.51 2.06 -1.13
CA MET A 108 4.61 3.30 -1.89
C MET A 108 5.96 3.40 -2.62
N ARG A 109 7.06 3.14 -1.91
CA ARG A 109 8.41 3.16 -2.47
C ARG A 109 8.55 2.15 -3.61
N ASN A 110 8.07 0.92 -3.43
CA ASN A 110 8.10 -0.10 -4.47
C ASN A 110 7.31 0.34 -5.71
N MET A 111 6.12 0.93 -5.52
CA MET A 111 5.32 1.45 -6.63
C MET A 111 6.02 2.61 -7.35
N ALA A 112 6.49 3.61 -6.61
CA ALA A 112 6.98 4.84 -7.22
C ALA A 112 8.45 4.77 -7.65
N VAL A 113 9.33 4.19 -6.84
CA VAL A 113 10.77 4.15 -7.15
C VAL A 113 11.09 3.04 -8.15
N GLU A 114 10.58 1.81 -7.91
CA GLU A 114 10.90 0.68 -8.78
C GLU A 114 10.03 0.63 -10.04
N ASN A 115 8.71 0.88 -9.89
CA ASN A 115 7.77 0.75 -11.01
C ASN A 115 7.38 2.09 -11.66
N LYS A 116 7.93 3.22 -11.19
CA LYS A 116 7.66 4.57 -11.72
C LYS A 116 6.18 4.95 -11.77
N ILE A 117 5.40 4.44 -10.82
CA ILE A 117 3.97 4.73 -10.70
C ILE A 117 3.81 6.06 -9.95
N PRO A 118 3.11 7.08 -10.53
CA PRO A 118 2.86 8.34 -9.85
C PRO A 118 1.92 8.15 -8.65
N VAL A 119 2.35 8.60 -7.47
CA VAL A 119 1.62 8.45 -6.21
C VAL A 119 1.58 9.74 -5.42
N LEU A 120 0.54 9.89 -4.59
CA LEU A 120 0.47 10.88 -3.52
C LEU A 120 0.73 10.21 -2.19
N PHE A 121 1.59 10.79 -1.38
CA PHE A 121 1.69 10.52 0.05
C PHE A 121 1.22 11.74 0.81
N TYR A 122 0.11 11.60 1.54
CA TYR A 122 -0.44 12.67 2.37
C TYR A 122 -0.41 12.24 3.83
N SER A 123 0.40 12.93 4.63
CA SER A 123 0.52 12.65 6.06
C SER A 123 -0.12 13.78 6.89
N LEU A 124 -1.04 13.37 7.75
CA LEU A 124 -1.61 14.25 8.79
C LEU A 124 -0.79 14.21 10.09
N ARG A 125 0.27 13.38 10.13
CA ARG A 125 1.10 13.19 11.33
C ARG A 125 2.44 13.88 11.26
N TYR A 126 3.04 13.88 10.09
CA TYR A 126 4.44 14.28 9.90
C TYR A 126 4.54 15.35 8.84
N VAL A 127 5.42 16.32 9.08
CA VAL A 127 5.81 17.29 8.06
C VAL A 127 6.53 16.60 6.89
N LYS A 128 6.55 17.26 5.73
CA LYS A 128 7.13 16.72 4.48
C LYS A 128 8.55 16.23 4.68
N GLU A 129 9.38 17.03 5.33
CA GLU A 129 10.79 16.72 5.56
C GLU A 129 10.95 15.44 6.40
N ALA A 130 10.20 15.29 7.49
CA ALA A 130 10.25 14.09 8.32
C ALA A 130 9.76 12.83 7.59
N SER A 131 8.84 12.99 6.65
CA SER A 131 8.38 11.90 5.77
C SER A 131 9.45 11.53 4.74
N VAL A 132 10.15 12.53 4.19
CA VAL A 132 11.26 12.32 3.25
C VAL A 132 12.45 11.67 3.95
N ASP A 133 12.80 12.09 5.18
CA ASP A 133 13.87 11.47 5.97
C ASP A 133 13.64 9.96 6.16
N ARG A 134 12.40 9.56 6.48
CA ARG A 134 12.02 8.14 6.57
C ARG A 134 12.16 7.43 5.23
N LEU A 135 11.77 8.08 4.15
CA LEU A 135 11.86 7.52 2.80
C LEU A 135 13.33 7.34 2.37
N ILE A 136 14.20 8.28 2.73
CA ILE A 136 15.65 8.19 2.53
C ILE A 136 16.21 7.01 3.34
N ALA A 137 15.88 6.90 4.64
CA ALA A 137 16.30 5.81 5.49
C ALA A 137 15.91 4.45 4.88
N LEU A 138 14.66 4.31 4.47
CA LEU A 138 14.10 3.11 3.86
C LEU A 138 14.79 2.78 2.52
N GLN A 139 14.98 3.78 1.65
CA GLN A 139 15.60 3.60 0.32
C GLN A 139 17.08 3.26 0.43
N ALA A 140 17.80 3.94 1.31
CA ALA A 140 19.23 3.69 1.53
C ALA A 140 19.48 2.41 2.34
N GLY A 141 18.51 1.99 3.17
CA GLY A 141 18.70 0.94 4.16
C GLY A 141 19.66 1.42 5.27
N LEU A 142 19.56 2.67 5.69
CA LEU A 142 20.37 3.26 6.74
C LEU A 142 19.50 3.60 7.95
N PRO A 143 20.01 3.46 9.18
CA PRO A 143 19.28 3.81 10.38
C PRO A 143 18.76 5.24 10.31
N LEU A 144 17.47 5.45 10.52
CA LEU A 144 16.85 6.78 10.53
C LEU A 144 17.53 7.70 11.55
N ARG A 145 17.90 7.16 12.70
CA ARG A 145 18.61 7.91 13.77
C ARG A 145 19.91 8.54 13.24
N ASN A 146 20.68 7.81 12.43
CA ASN A 146 21.94 8.32 11.89
C ASN A 146 21.70 9.51 10.95
N LEU A 147 20.66 9.42 10.11
CA LEU A 147 20.28 10.53 9.22
C LEU A 147 19.85 11.77 10.02
N LEU A 148 19.01 11.58 11.04
CA LEU A 148 18.53 12.69 11.88
C LEU A 148 19.64 13.37 12.70
N ASN A 149 20.64 12.60 13.14
CA ASN A 149 21.76 13.13 13.92
C ASN A 149 22.93 13.64 13.04
N GLY A 150 22.89 13.36 11.72
CA GLY A 150 24.02 13.65 10.84
C GLY A 150 25.25 12.73 11.07
N ASP A 151 25.04 11.62 11.76
CA ASP A 151 26.08 10.63 12.05
C ASP A 151 26.24 9.62 10.90
N ILE A 152 26.84 10.11 9.81
CA ILE A 152 26.96 9.38 8.54
C ILE A 152 28.44 9.22 8.22
N ASN A 153 28.92 7.98 8.18
CA ASN A 153 30.30 7.65 7.78
C ASN A 153 30.46 7.62 6.25
N ASP A 154 31.71 7.54 5.78
CA ASP A 154 32.02 7.59 4.34
C ASP A 154 31.35 6.46 3.53
N ARG A 155 31.25 5.25 4.09
CA ARG A 155 30.54 4.11 3.46
C ARG A 155 29.05 4.43 3.31
N GLN A 156 28.45 4.99 4.34
CA GLN A 156 27.03 5.37 4.32
C GLN A 156 26.75 6.51 3.33
N TRP A 157 27.67 7.47 3.24
CA TRP A 157 27.60 8.53 2.21
C TRP A 157 27.66 7.94 0.80
N SER A 158 28.51 6.94 0.55
CA SER A 158 28.55 6.26 -0.74
C SER A 158 27.22 5.58 -1.06
N ILE A 159 26.63 4.87 -0.07
CA ILE A 159 25.32 4.22 -0.24
C ILE A 159 24.21 5.25 -0.55
N LEU A 160 24.22 6.39 0.15
CA LEU A 160 23.26 7.47 -0.12
C LEU A 160 23.42 7.97 -1.56
N ASN A 161 24.62 8.28 -2.00
CA ASN A 161 24.86 8.77 -3.35
C ASN A 161 24.38 7.78 -4.42
N ASP A 162 24.62 6.49 -4.24
CA ASP A 162 24.22 5.47 -5.22
C ASP A 162 22.70 5.26 -5.29
N LYS A 163 22.00 5.45 -4.18
CA LYS A 163 20.57 5.12 -4.09
C LYS A 163 19.62 6.32 -4.24
N MET A 164 20.11 7.55 -4.00
CA MET A 164 19.25 8.74 -3.99
C MET A 164 18.77 9.16 -5.36
N ASP A 165 19.53 8.93 -6.42
CA ASP A 165 19.11 9.30 -7.79
C ASP A 165 17.77 8.69 -8.16
N LYS A 166 17.54 7.42 -7.77
CA LYS A 166 16.26 6.75 -8.03
C LYS A 166 15.11 7.38 -7.26
N LEU A 167 15.36 7.80 -6.02
CA LEU A 167 14.36 8.43 -5.17
C LEU A 167 14.03 9.85 -5.65
N VAL A 168 15.03 10.63 -6.00
CA VAL A 168 14.86 12.00 -6.54
C VAL A 168 14.03 12.01 -7.82
N GLN A 169 14.18 10.98 -8.66
CA GLN A 169 13.44 10.82 -9.92
C GLN A 169 12.09 10.09 -9.74
N ALA A 170 11.75 9.67 -8.52
CA ALA A 170 10.50 8.97 -8.28
C ALA A 170 9.30 9.91 -8.36
N PRO A 171 8.21 9.54 -9.03
CA PRO A 171 7.02 10.37 -9.17
C PRO A 171 6.17 10.33 -7.88
N ILE A 172 6.73 10.80 -6.78
CA ILE A 172 6.07 10.90 -5.47
C ILE A 172 5.73 12.36 -5.20
N ILE A 173 4.46 12.64 -4.99
CA ILE A 173 3.97 13.92 -4.48
C ILE A 173 3.76 13.77 -2.98
N ILE A 174 4.27 14.72 -2.19
CA ILE A 174 4.12 14.69 -0.72
C ILE A 174 3.32 15.90 -0.28
N GLU A 175 2.32 15.67 0.57
CA GLU A 175 1.47 16.69 1.15
C GLU A 175 1.39 16.50 2.67
N ASP A 176 1.45 17.61 3.44
CA ASP A 176 1.43 17.62 4.90
C ASP A 176 0.51 18.71 5.49
N SER A 177 -0.33 19.32 4.65
CA SER A 177 -1.26 20.32 5.14
C SER A 177 -2.24 19.70 6.13
N LEU A 178 -2.32 20.30 7.31
CA LEU A 178 -3.18 19.83 8.40
C LEU A 178 -4.62 20.28 8.15
N HIS A 179 -5.32 19.50 7.33
CA HIS A 179 -6.76 19.63 7.19
C HIS A 179 -7.44 18.57 8.05
N PHE A 180 -8.25 19.02 9.01
CA PHE A 180 -9.01 18.11 9.87
C PHE A 180 -10.46 17.96 9.41
N GLU A 181 -10.79 18.49 8.23
CA GLU A 181 -12.10 18.39 7.60
C GLU A 181 -12.02 17.55 6.33
N GLU A 182 -13.06 16.77 6.06
CA GLU A 182 -13.09 15.85 4.92
C GLU A 182 -13.06 16.57 3.57
N GLY A 183 -13.77 17.71 3.46
CA GLY A 183 -13.89 18.47 2.22
C GLY A 183 -12.54 18.88 1.64
N PRO A 184 -11.71 19.65 2.37
CA PRO A 184 -10.38 20.05 1.93
C PRO A 184 -9.47 18.87 1.58
N ILE A 185 -9.52 17.77 2.34
CA ILE A 185 -8.74 16.56 2.04
C ILE A 185 -9.15 15.97 0.69
N CYS A 186 -10.47 15.82 0.47
CA CYS A 186 -11.00 15.29 -0.79
C CYS A 186 -10.65 16.19 -1.98
N ASP A 187 -10.80 17.50 -1.83
CA ASP A 187 -10.51 18.45 -2.90
C ASP A 187 -9.02 18.49 -3.24
N MET A 188 -8.15 18.42 -2.24
CA MET A 188 -6.71 18.32 -2.44
C MET A 188 -6.35 17.03 -3.20
N CYS A 189 -6.91 15.88 -2.82
CA CYS A 189 -6.68 14.61 -3.52
C CYS A 189 -7.17 14.68 -4.98
N LYS A 190 -8.36 15.26 -5.25
CA LYS A 190 -8.89 15.46 -6.61
C LYS A 190 -7.95 16.30 -7.45
N ASN A 191 -7.57 17.45 -6.95
CA ASN A 191 -6.64 18.36 -7.64
C ASN A 191 -5.29 17.70 -7.91
N ALA A 192 -4.76 16.94 -6.95
CA ALA A 192 -3.49 16.25 -7.09
C ALA A 192 -3.55 15.15 -8.17
N VAL A 193 -4.63 14.34 -8.20
CA VAL A 193 -4.84 13.30 -9.22
C VAL A 193 -4.92 13.89 -10.62
N GLU A 194 -5.69 14.96 -10.79
CA GLU A 194 -5.84 15.63 -12.10
C GLU A 194 -4.51 16.25 -12.56
N LYS A 195 -3.84 16.99 -11.69
CA LYS A 195 -2.62 17.72 -12.01
C LYS A 195 -1.42 16.81 -12.30
N HIS A 196 -1.28 15.73 -11.52
CA HIS A 196 -0.10 14.86 -11.55
C HIS A 196 -0.39 13.47 -12.13
N HIS A 197 -1.62 13.19 -12.60
CA HIS A 197 -2.03 11.90 -13.18
C HIS A 197 -1.73 10.71 -12.26
N LEU A 198 -1.99 10.91 -10.96
CA LEU A 198 -1.67 9.91 -9.92
C LEU A 198 -2.42 8.60 -10.14
N LYS A 199 -1.80 7.51 -9.73
CA LYS A 199 -2.34 6.14 -9.85
C LYS A 199 -2.65 5.49 -8.50
N ALA A 200 -2.12 6.04 -7.42
CA ALA A 200 -2.46 5.62 -6.05
C ALA A 200 -2.32 6.80 -5.09
N ILE A 201 -3.04 6.72 -3.97
CA ILE A 201 -2.99 7.70 -2.89
C ILE A 201 -2.72 6.94 -1.59
N PHE A 202 -1.82 7.46 -0.76
CA PHE A 202 -1.47 6.96 0.57
C PHE A 202 -1.81 8.04 1.59
N LEU A 203 -2.71 7.74 2.54
CA LEU A 203 -3.20 8.68 3.55
C LEU A 203 -2.81 8.19 4.94
N ASP A 204 -1.73 8.75 5.51
CA ASP A 204 -1.30 8.45 6.87
C ASP A 204 -1.97 9.37 7.89
N GLY A 205 -2.47 8.78 8.96
CA GLY A 205 -3.04 9.53 10.09
C GLY A 205 -4.50 9.92 9.92
N ILE A 206 -5.26 9.22 9.06
CA ILE A 206 -6.69 9.51 8.84
C ILE A 206 -7.50 9.48 10.15
N GLU A 207 -7.08 8.72 11.14
CA GLU A 207 -7.70 8.66 12.46
C GLU A 207 -7.61 9.98 13.24
N LEU A 208 -6.72 10.91 12.87
CA LEU A 208 -6.63 12.24 13.48
C LEU A 208 -7.82 13.12 13.08
N VAL A 209 -8.43 12.86 11.95
CA VAL A 209 -9.62 13.58 11.46
C VAL A 209 -10.83 13.25 12.32
N TYR A 210 -10.92 12.04 12.85
CA TYR A 210 -12.06 11.58 13.65
C TYR A 210 -12.21 12.28 14.99
N HIS A 211 -11.12 12.79 15.56
CA HIS A 211 -11.11 13.34 16.90
C HIS A 211 -11.59 14.80 16.98
N HIS A 212 -11.63 15.51 15.86
CA HIS A 212 -11.91 16.95 15.84
C HIS A 212 -13.35 17.32 15.49
N HIS A 213 -14.12 16.41 14.87
CA HIS A 213 -15.49 16.72 14.46
C HIS A 213 -16.44 15.54 14.71
N HIS A 214 -17.64 15.84 15.20
CA HIS A 214 -18.76 14.91 15.24
C HIS A 214 -19.40 14.83 13.85
N PHE A 215 -18.79 14.05 12.94
CA PHE A 215 -19.38 13.86 11.61
C PHE A 215 -20.57 12.91 11.68
N GLU A 216 -21.63 13.26 10.98
CA GLU A 216 -22.76 12.37 10.71
C GLU A 216 -22.37 11.25 9.73
N THR A 217 -21.31 11.46 8.92
CA THR A 217 -20.79 10.51 7.93
C THR A 217 -19.42 9.99 8.32
N SER A 218 -19.21 8.70 8.11
CA SER A 218 -17.90 8.06 8.33
C SER A 218 -16.84 8.61 7.39
N MET A 219 -15.73 9.12 7.93
CA MET A 219 -14.59 9.59 7.12
C MET A 219 -14.04 8.46 6.22
N VAL A 220 -13.97 7.23 6.74
CA VAL A 220 -13.54 6.06 5.95
C VAL A 220 -14.50 5.80 4.79
N GLY A 221 -15.82 5.93 5.02
CA GLY A 221 -16.83 5.85 3.97
C GLY A 221 -16.62 6.92 2.89
N ARG A 222 -16.27 8.14 3.30
CA ARG A 222 -15.97 9.23 2.38
C ARG A 222 -14.71 8.99 1.56
N VAL A 223 -13.65 8.46 2.19
CA VAL A 223 -12.41 8.07 1.49
C VAL A 223 -12.69 6.92 0.50
N LYS A 224 -13.53 5.96 0.89
CA LYS A 224 -13.98 4.89 -0.04
C LYS A 224 -14.73 5.46 -1.24
N GLN A 225 -15.63 6.41 -1.02
CA GLN A 225 -16.32 7.10 -2.11
C GLN A 225 -15.30 7.83 -3.00
N LEU A 226 -14.36 8.57 -2.42
CA LEU A 226 -13.30 9.28 -3.14
C LEU A 226 -12.48 8.34 -4.02
N ALA A 227 -12.08 7.17 -3.52
CA ALA A 227 -11.37 6.16 -4.32
C ALA A 227 -12.14 5.78 -5.58
N ARG A 228 -13.47 5.58 -5.44
CA ARG A 228 -14.36 5.26 -6.56
C ARG A 228 -14.54 6.44 -7.54
N GLU A 229 -14.69 7.66 -7.03
CA GLU A 229 -14.79 8.88 -7.84
C GLU A 229 -13.54 9.10 -8.69
N LEU A 230 -12.36 9.00 -8.06
CA LEU A 230 -11.07 9.20 -8.71
C LEU A 230 -10.62 7.99 -9.54
N ASN A 231 -11.22 6.82 -9.31
CA ASN A 231 -10.82 5.56 -9.96
C ASN A 231 -9.35 5.20 -9.71
N VAL A 232 -8.86 5.43 -8.49
CA VAL A 232 -7.52 5.05 -8.02
C VAL A 232 -7.64 4.30 -6.69
N PRO A 233 -6.76 3.35 -6.38
CA PRO A 233 -6.68 2.77 -5.04
C PRO A 233 -6.21 3.83 -4.03
N ILE A 234 -6.85 3.83 -2.87
CA ILE A 234 -6.45 4.65 -1.73
C ILE A 234 -6.04 3.73 -0.59
N PHE A 235 -4.85 3.97 -0.06
CA PHE A 235 -4.32 3.29 1.11
C PHE A 235 -4.53 4.17 2.33
N ILE A 236 -4.96 3.56 3.45
CA ILE A 236 -5.07 4.23 4.75
C ILE A 236 -4.41 3.40 5.82
N THR A 237 -3.87 4.07 6.84
CA THR A 237 -3.46 3.39 8.07
C THR A 237 -4.58 3.42 9.09
N ALA A 238 -4.70 2.38 9.91
CA ALA A 238 -5.69 2.31 11.00
C ALA A 238 -5.07 1.79 12.29
N TYR A 239 -5.41 2.45 13.40
CA TYR A 239 -4.96 2.03 14.71
C TYR A 239 -5.87 0.95 15.30
N MET A 240 -5.25 -0.09 15.88
CA MET A 240 -5.97 -1.14 16.59
C MET A 240 -5.80 -0.99 18.10
N ASN A 241 -6.92 -1.02 18.81
CA ASN A 241 -6.92 -1.09 20.27
C ASN A 241 -6.66 -2.54 20.68
N GLY A 242 -5.53 -2.80 21.28
CA GLY A 242 -5.24 -4.11 21.84
C GLY A 242 -4.32 -3.97 23.05
N VAL A 243 -4.71 -4.57 24.17
CA VAL A 243 -3.83 -4.66 25.34
C VAL A 243 -3.02 -5.93 25.16
N VAL A 244 -1.71 -5.75 25.04
CA VAL A 244 -0.79 -6.88 25.03
C VAL A 244 -0.41 -7.16 26.46
N GLY A 245 -1.01 -8.17 27.02
CA GLY A 245 -0.79 -8.55 28.43
C GLY A 245 -0.29 -9.97 28.65
N GLU A 246 -0.18 -10.79 27.60
CA GLU A 246 0.18 -12.20 27.79
C GLU A 246 1.21 -12.67 26.73
N SER A 247 2.23 -13.38 27.20
CA SER A 247 3.34 -13.93 26.44
C SER A 247 3.00 -15.21 25.63
N ASN A 248 1.77 -15.37 25.16
CA ASN A 248 1.36 -16.53 24.39
C ASN A 248 1.15 -16.16 22.93
N TYR A 249 1.87 -16.82 22.02
CA TYR A 249 1.84 -16.58 20.57
C TYR A 249 0.40 -16.63 20.00
N GLU A 250 -0.43 -17.61 20.40
CA GLU A 250 -1.80 -17.74 19.89
C GLU A 250 -2.71 -16.57 20.28
N LYS A 251 -2.52 -16.00 21.48
CA LYS A 251 -3.32 -14.87 21.98
C LYS A 251 -2.86 -13.51 21.42
N MET A 252 -1.72 -13.49 20.74
CA MET A 252 -1.14 -12.28 20.17
C MET A 252 -1.62 -12.00 18.74
N HIS A 253 -2.25 -12.97 18.11
CA HIS A 253 -2.80 -12.76 16.78
C HIS A 253 -3.86 -11.65 16.82
N PRO A 254 -3.61 -10.53 16.10
CA PRO A 254 -4.55 -9.44 16.07
C PRO A 254 -5.84 -9.90 15.37
N THR A 255 -6.97 -9.44 15.87
CA THR A 255 -8.27 -9.76 15.29
C THR A 255 -8.96 -8.49 14.80
N ILE A 256 -9.83 -8.61 13.82
CA ILE A 256 -10.64 -7.47 13.33
C ILE A 256 -11.43 -6.81 14.47
N LYS A 257 -11.81 -7.56 15.52
CA LYS A 257 -12.54 -7.02 16.68
C LYS A 257 -11.77 -5.98 17.46
N GLU A 258 -10.44 -5.95 17.35
CA GLU A 258 -9.58 -4.95 17.98
C GLU A 258 -9.50 -3.66 17.16
N LEU A 259 -9.97 -3.68 15.93
CA LEU A 259 -10.09 -2.48 15.11
C LEU A 259 -11.15 -1.57 15.73
N ASN A 260 -10.82 -0.28 15.88
CA ASN A 260 -11.78 0.67 16.44
C ASN A 260 -12.96 0.85 15.47
N ASP A 261 -14.11 0.29 15.85
CA ASP A 261 -15.24 0.05 14.95
C ASP A 261 -16.17 1.26 14.76
N ARG A 262 -15.78 2.43 15.29
CA ARG A 262 -16.62 3.65 15.17
C ARG A 262 -16.88 4.05 13.72
N GLU A 263 -15.96 3.69 12.81
CA GLU A 263 -15.99 4.09 11.40
C GLU A 263 -16.32 2.94 10.45
N SER A 264 -16.63 1.75 10.98
CA SER A 264 -16.86 0.55 10.16
C SER A 264 -15.76 0.32 9.11
N ILE A 265 -14.49 0.45 9.54
CA ILE A 265 -13.32 0.36 8.65
C ILE A 265 -13.35 -0.95 7.87
N ASP A 266 -13.69 -2.05 8.53
CA ASP A 266 -13.83 -3.36 7.92
C ASP A 266 -14.94 -3.38 6.86
N GLY A 267 -16.05 -2.68 7.10
CA GLY A 267 -17.17 -2.56 6.17
C GLY A 267 -16.78 -1.90 4.85
N TYR A 268 -16.03 -0.80 4.91
CA TYR A 268 -15.64 0.01 3.75
C TYR A 268 -14.39 -0.49 3.03
N SER A 269 -13.47 -1.17 3.72
CA SER A 269 -12.24 -1.67 3.12
C SER A 269 -12.51 -2.81 2.12
N ASP A 270 -11.86 -2.80 0.97
CA ASP A 270 -11.85 -3.92 0.02
C ASP A 270 -10.75 -4.92 0.37
N VAL A 271 -9.60 -4.40 0.82
CA VAL A 271 -8.50 -5.19 1.36
C VAL A 271 -8.17 -4.64 2.74
N LEU A 272 -8.15 -5.51 3.75
CA LEU A 272 -7.74 -5.18 5.10
C LEU A 272 -6.56 -6.06 5.49
N MET A 273 -5.45 -5.40 5.75
CA MET A 273 -4.21 -6.04 6.21
C MET A 273 -3.93 -5.64 7.65
N ILE A 274 -3.49 -6.58 8.48
CA ILE A 274 -3.02 -6.29 9.83
C ILE A 274 -1.54 -6.62 9.91
N VAL A 275 -0.75 -5.66 10.38
CA VAL A 275 0.68 -5.82 10.62
C VAL A 275 0.89 -6.21 12.08
N ASN A 276 1.62 -7.30 12.30
CA ASN A 276 2.01 -7.77 13.61
C ASN A 276 3.51 -8.09 13.64
N ARG A 277 4.18 -7.68 14.71
CA ARG A 277 5.60 -7.97 14.94
C ARG A 277 5.76 -8.70 16.26
N PRO A 278 5.86 -10.03 16.24
CA PRO A 278 5.99 -10.83 17.46
C PRO A 278 7.21 -10.45 18.30
N SER A 279 8.30 -10.00 17.66
CA SER A 279 9.52 -9.55 18.34
C SER A 279 9.30 -8.38 19.31
N VAL A 280 8.33 -7.51 19.05
CA VAL A 280 7.93 -6.42 19.98
C VAL A 280 7.46 -6.96 21.33
N TYR A 281 6.96 -8.21 21.32
CA TYR A 281 6.49 -8.93 22.49
C TYR A 281 7.51 -9.94 23.01
N LYS A 282 8.75 -9.90 22.51
CA LYS A 282 9.82 -10.83 22.83
C LYS A 282 9.49 -12.28 22.45
N ILE A 283 8.69 -12.46 21.40
CA ILE A 283 8.40 -13.76 20.81
C ILE A 283 9.20 -13.88 19.53
N TYR A 284 10.11 -14.83 19.51
CA TYR A 284 11.08 -15.01 18.44
C TYR A 284 10.93 -16.32 17.69
N GLU A 285 9.92 -17.12 18.07
CA GLU A 285 9.61 -18.39 17.43
C GLU A 285 8.09 -18.60 17.40
N ASP A 286 7.55 -19.11 16.30
CA ASP A 286 6.14 -19.46 16.20
C ASP A 286 5.85 -20.86 16.77
N GLY A 287 4.55 -21.24 16.79
CA GLY A 287 4.13 -22.57 17.27
C GLY A 287 4.66 -23.75 16.43
N TYR A 288 5.33 -23.49 15.30
CA TYR A 288 5.90 -24.48 14.40
C TYR A 288 7.43 -24.48 14.38
N GLY A 289 8.07 -23.66 15.21
CA GLY A 289 9.51 -23.55 15.29
C GLY A 289 10.15 -22.66 14.22
N ARG A 290 9.36 -21.79 13.54
CA ARG A 290 9.92 -20.82 12.59
C ARG A 290 10.50 -19.64 13.35
N ASP A 291 11.70 -19.18 12.94
CA ASP A 291 12.34 -17.99 13.47
C ASP A 291 11.57 -16.73 13.06
N LEU A 292 11.22 -15.91 14.04
CA LEU A 292 10.50 -14.65 13.90
C LEU A 292 11.37 -13.42 14.18
N HIS A 293 12.69 -13.59 14.38
CA HIS A 293 13.61 -12.47 14.50
C HIS A 293 13.56 -11.62 13.21
N ASN A 294 13.48 -10.32 13.37
CA ASN A 294 13.43 -9.40 12.23
C ASN A 294 12.34 -9.72 11.21
N LYS A 295 11.25 -10.36 11.65
CA LYS A 295 10.08 -10.67 10.83
C LYS A 295 8.87 -9.85 11.26
N ALA A 296 8.04 -9.54 10.29
CA ALA A 296 6.69 -9.06 10.50
C ALA A 296 5.71 -10.01 9.83
N GLN A 297 4.65 -10.32 10.51
CA GLN A 297 3.54 -11.13 10.02
C GLN A 297 2.45 -10.21 9.50
N ILE A 298 2.06 -10.42 8.25
CA ILE A 298 1.00 -9.69 7.59
C ILE A 298 -0.22 -10.59 7.46
N PHE A 299 -1.30 -10.22 8.13
CA PHE A 299 -2.58 -10.93 8.04
C PHE A 299 -3.47 -10.21 7.03
N ILE A 300 -3.86 -10.87 5.96
CA ILE A 300 -4.94 -10.41 5.08
C ILE A 300 -6.24 -10.91 5.70
N THR A 301 -6.93 -10.05 6.42
CA THR A 301 -8.17 -10.40 7.16
C THR A 301 -9.42 -10.15 6.35
N LYS A 302 -9.32 -9.31 5.32
CA LYS A 302 -10.37 -9.10 4.31
C LYS A 302 -9.77 -8.95 2.94
N ASN A 303 -10.35 -9.64 1.96
CA ASN A 303 -9.99 -9.53 0.55
C ASN A 303 -11.24 -9.85 -0.29
N VAL A 304 -11.82 -8.83 -0.89
CA VAL A 304 -13.09 -8.99 -1.66
C VAL A 304 -12.91 -9.78 -2.96
N ARG A 305 -11.66 -10.09 -3.36
CA ARG A 305 -11.37 -10.74 -4.63
C ARG A 305 -10.63 -12.07 -4.52
N GLY A 306 -10.20 -12.42 -3.33
CA GLY A 306 -9.34 -13.58 -3.17
C GLY A 306 -9.34 -14.13 -1.75
N PRO A 307 -8.42 -15.04 -1.46
CA PRO A 307 -8.30 -15.65 -0.15
C PRO A 307 -7.83 -14.66 0.92
N VAL A 308 -8.16 -14.97 2.15
CA VAL A 308 -7.54 -14.41 3.36
C VAL A 308 -6.45 -15.37 3.83
N GLY A 309 -5.50 -14.87 4.60
CA GLY A 309 -4.39 -15.67 5.11
C GLY A 309 -3.30 -14.78 5.69
N ASP A 310 -2.16 -15.38 5.96
CA ASP A 310 -1.01 -14.65 6.48
C ASP A 310 0.29 -15.07 5.80
N PHE A 311 1.26 -14.19 5.87
CA PHE A 311 2.61 -14.44 5.40
C PHE A 311 3.63 -13.58 6.16
N LEU A 312 4.90 -13.95 6.08
CA LEU A 312 6.00 -13.22 6.69
C LEU A 312 6.67 -12.30 5.66
N LEU A 313 7.11 -11.15 6.16
CA LEU A 313 8.03 -10.25 5.50
C LEU A 313 9.25 -10.04 6.40
N ASP A 314 10.41 -9.81 5.82
CA ASP A 314 11.55 -9.27 6.54
C ASP A 314 11.25 -7.84 6.95
N PHE A 315 11.63 -7.48 8.16
CA PHE A 315 11.48 -6.12 8.66
C PHE A 315 12.76 -5.64 9.31
N ARG A 316 13.30 -4.57 8.79
CA ARG A 316 14.45 -3.89 9.33
C ARG A 316 14.01 -2.65 10.12
N GLU A 317 14.07 -2.75 11.44
CA GLU A 317 13.49 -1.76 12.35
C GLU A 317 14.20 -0.41 12.31
N ASP A 318 15.52 -0.40 12.23
CA ASP A 318 16.35 0.79 12.28
C ASP A 318 16.08 1.79 11.14
N CYS A 319 15.71 1.30 9.96
CA CYS A 319 15.34 2.12 8.81
C CYS A 319 13.87 2.00 8.40
N GLY A 320 13.09 1.15 9.09
CA GLY A 320 11.68 0.94 8.79
C GLY A 320 11.40 0.23 7.47
N ALA A 321 12.33 -0.56 6.95
CA ALA A 321 12.18 -1.20 5.65
C ALA A 321 11.54 -2.58 5.76
N PHE A 322 10.51 -2.81 4.93
CA PHE A 322 9.98 -4.16 4.66
C PHE A 322 10.56 -4.70 3.36
N ALA A 323 10.83 -6.01 3.35
CA ALA A 323 11.22 -6.74 2.15
C ALA A 323 10.55 -8.12 2.11
N ASN A 324 10.58 -8.76 0.94
CA ASN A 324 10.16 -10.16 0.83
C ASN A 324 11.06 -11.04 1.71
N GLU A 325 10.49 -12.11 2.25
CA GLU A 325 11.17 -13.02 3.16
C GLU A 325 12.50 -13.53 2.56
N GLY A 326 13.59 -13.42 3.33
CA GLY A 326 14.95 -13.82 2.92
C GLY A 326 15.66 -12.82 2.00
N MET A 327 15.12 -11.62 1.78
CA MET A 327 15.74 -10.60 0.92
C MET A 327 16.64 -9.61 1.69
N ILE A 328 16.52 -9.55 3.02
CA ILE A 328 17.40 -8.72 3.85
C ILE A 328 18.49 -9.60 4.45
N ASP A 329 19.73 -9.24 4.20
CA ASP A 329 20.86 -9.82 4.91
C ASP A 329 21.04 -9.12 6.26
N PHE A 330 20.71 -9.83 7.34
CA PHE A 330 20.81 -9.32 8.70
C PHE A 330 22.19 -9.52 9.31
N SER A 331 23.10 -10.27 8.68
CA SER A 331 24.44 -10.56 9.22
C SER A 331 25.33 -9.30 9.37
N GLU A 332 25.05 -8.26 8.58
CA GLU A 332 25.75 -6.97 8.69
C GLU A 332 25.23 -6.09 9.84
N MET A 333 24.11 -6.46 10.49
CA MET A 333 23.47 -5.68 11.57
C MET A 333 24.05 -5.97 12.95
N ASP A 334 24.67 -7.15 13.18
CA ASP A 334 25.19 -7.58 14.49
C ASP A 334 26.32 -6.68 15.03
N ASN A 335 26.79 -5.70 14.27
CA ASN A 335 27.79 -4.73 14.70
C ASN A 335 27.20 -3.42 15.29
N TYR A 336 25.88 -3.30 15.41
CA TYR A 336 25.21 -2.19 16.06
C TYR A 336 24.61 -2.63 17.39
N GLU A 337 25.43 -2.67 18.44
CA GLU A 337 24.93 -2.67 19.81
C GLU A 337 24.14 -1.38 20.03
N ILE A 338 22.84 -1.48 20.21
CA ILE A 338 22.00 -0.36 20.71
C ILE A 338 22.44 -0.19 22.17
N PRO A 339 23.04 0.95 22.55
CA PRO A 339 23.26 1.21 23.97
C PRO A 339 21.87 1.32 24.61
N ILE A 340 21.48 0.31 25.37
CA ILE A 340 20.33 0.40 26.27
C ILE A 340 20.80 1.31 27.42
N GLU A 341 20.65 2.62 27.24
CA GLU A 341 20.74 3.52 28.37
C GLU A 341 19.44 3.38 29.17
N ASP A 342 19.52 2.63 30.26
CA ASP A 342 18.58 2.61 31.38
C ASP A 342 18.59 4.00 32.07
N ASN A 343 18.10 5.04 31.42
CA ASN A 343 17.98 6.36 32.03
C ASN A 343 16.60 6.97 31.82
N LEU A 344 15.57 6.25 32.30
CA LEU A 344 14.21 6.81 32.48
C LEU A 344 14.04 7.47 33.87
N SER A 345 15.11 7.62 34.66
CA SER A 345 15.02 8.15 36.04
C SER A 345 15.42 9.62 36.22
N SER A 346 15.64 10.39 35.17
CA SER A 346 16.11 11.77 35.29
C SER A 346 15.43 12.77 34.34
N LEU A 347 14.11 12.68 34.16
CA LEU A 347 13.34 13.79 33.60
C LEU A 347 12.69 14.56 34.79
N PRO A 348 12.97 15.86 35.00
CA PRO A 348 12.24 16.65 35.95
C PRO A 348 10.81 16.87 35.47
N LEU A 349 9.88 16.79 36.44
CA LEU A 349 8.42 17.00 36.29
C LEU A 349 8.08 18.40 35.76
#